data_a11fced3f5c83ee7459b0842882024d0
#
_entry.id   a11fced3f5c83ee7459b0842882024d0
#
_cell.length_a   1.000
_cell.length_b   1.000
_cell.length_c   1.000
_cell.angle_alpha   90.00
_cell.angle_beta   90.00
_cell.angle_gamma   90.00
#
_symmetry.space_group_name_H-M   'P 1'
#
loop_
_entity.id
_entity.type
_entity.pdbx_description
1 polymer ?
#
loop_
_entity_poly.entity_id
_entity_poly.type
_entity_poly.pdbx_seq_one_letter_code
_entity_poly.pdbx_strand_id
1 'polypeptide(L)'
;MRFLRNNFWILVLFMILNAGGLKSQVYVTADVDALLNQHWAAPTLLNPAATGDIDFIRIRAIGRLDYLGSRKSPKNFMAVADSPFKLLGKRIGAGLVVNSATYDLFSNLLIGAQGSYKLKIRQSTLSIGVQLGYFHTKFKGSEFVIYNNGESSEGSGEENGEEGESGNDDDAPDLSDYPTQDVGAGSVDLAVGLRFDHPAFYAGVSVAHITNPKLKLSKEGEEITDTRYMESHLPMTMYFDVGGNIRINNSLFTLQPSVLLATDFSDFKGIAEMRATYNQKVTFGLNYRYNRAAGVIAGLFLKEFYIGYSWEYDYKLNPKGSTGNHEIVLGYQFKMDMSPKSNFRQRSIRIM
;
A
#
# COMPACT_ATOMS: atom_id res chain seq x y z
N MET A 1 28.28 20.35 9.99
CA MET A 1 27.51 20.28 8.74
C MET A 1 28.24 19.74 7.50
N ARG A 2 29.56 19.70 7.44
CA ARG A 2 30.31 19.09 6.30
C ARG A 2 30.39 17.56 6.33
N PHE A 3 30.24 16.92 7.49
CA PHE A 3 30.36 15.46 7.67
C PHE A 3 29.14 14.67 7.13
N LEU A 4 27.95 15.26 7.17
CA LEU A 4 26.70 14.64 6.64
C LEU A 4 26.59 14.67 5.10
N ARG A 5 27.28 15.60 4.43
CA ARG A 5 27.21 15.76 2.98
C ARG A 5 28.05 14.73 2.22
N ASN A 6 29.14 14.25 2.81
CA ASN A 6 30.02 13.27 2.14
C ASN A 6 29.52 11.82 2.29
N ASN A 7 28.77 11.50 3.36
CA ASN A 7 28.29 10.14 3.59
C ASN A 7 26.96 9.84 2.87
N PHE A 8 26.21 10.86 2.47
CA PHE A 8 25.01 10.69 1.67
C PHE A 8 25.30 10.06 0.29
N TRP A 9 26.37 10.49 -0.36
CA TRP A 9 26.80 9.93 -1.65
C TRP A 9 27.35 8.51 -1.54
N ILE A 10 27.91 8.14 -0.40
CA ILE A 10 28.37 6.76 -0.13
C ILE A 10 27.18 5.83 0.04
N LEU A 11 26.10 6.27 0.69
CA LEU A 11 24.84 5.52 0.80
C LEU A 11 24.16 5.34 -0.56
N VAL A 12 24.16 6.38 -1.39
CA VAL A 12 23.63 6.31 -2.76
C VAL A 12 24.51 5.41 -3.64
N LEU A 13 25.82 5.43 -3.48
CA LEU A 13 26.74 4.57 -4.22
C LEU A 13 26.63 3.10 -3.79
N PHE A 14 26.34 2.82 -2.52
CA PHE A 14 26.13 1.46 -2.01
C PHE A 14 24.79 0.85 -2.53
N MET A 15 23.80 1.69 -2.83
CA MET A 15 22.54 1.27 -3.48
C MET A 15 22.71 0.91 -4.97
N ILE A 16 23.73 1.44 -5.65
CA ILE A 16 23.95 1.22 -7.10
C ILE A 16 24.80 -0.03 -7.37
N LEU A 17 25.56 -0.53 -6.40
CA LEU A 17 26.56 -1.58 -6.59
C LEU A 17 26.08 -3.03 -6.39
N ASN A 18 24.79 -3.25 -6.11
CA ASN A 18 24.23 -4.60 -5.96
C ASN A 18 23.41 -5.11 -7.15
N ALA A 19 23.73 -4.68 -8.38
CA ALA A 19 23.17 -5.29 -9.57
C ALA A 19 23.93 -6.58 -9.92
N GLY A 20 23.62 -7.66 -9.26
CA GLY A 20 24.24 -8.99 -9.47
C GLY A 20 23.26 -9.98 -10.08
N GLY A 21 23.54 -10.36 -11.33
CA GLY A 21 23.31 -11.70 -11.91
C GLY A 21 21.90 -12.28 -11.93
N LEU A 22 21.17 -12.03 -13.02
CA LEU A 22 19.93 -12.71 -13.38
C LEU A 22 20.14 -14.20 -13.60
N LYS A 23 19.56 -15.03 -12.72
CA LYS A 23 19.20 -16.41 -13.04
C LYS A 23 17.69 -16.40 -13.31
N SER A 24 17.30 -16.91 -14.48
CA SER A 24 15.90 -17.07 -14.89
C SER A 24 15.20 -18.09 -13.99
N GLN A 25 14.62 -17.61 -12.90
CA GLN A 25 13.53 -18.27 -12.20
C GLN A 25 12.37 -17.31 -12.29
N VAL A 26 11.18 -17.81 -12.65
CA VAL A 26 9.96 -17.00 -12.72
C VAL A 26 9.59 -16.62 -11.28
N TYR A 27 10.13 -15.51 -10.81
CA TYR A 27 9.73 -14.89 -9.56
C TYR A 27 8.49 -14.07 -9.84
N VAL A 28 7.37 -14.53 -9.35
CA VAL A 28 6.16 -13.70 -9.33
C VAL A 28 6.25 -12.82 -8.10
N THR A 29 6.54 -11.55 -8.32
CA THR A 29 6.50 -10.55 -7.25
C THR A 29 5.06 -10.29 -6.88
N ALA A 30 4.66 -10.65 -5.67
CA ALA A 30 3.36 -10.30 -5.13
C ALA A 30 3.33 -8.79 -4.83
N ASP A 31 2.82 -7.98 -5.75
CA ASP A 31 2.60 -6.55 -5.48
C ASP A 31 1.36 -6.40 -4.60
N VAL A 32 1.54 -6.50 -3.30
CA VAL A 32 0.48 -6.30 -2.29
C VAL A 32 0.28 -4.83 -2.03
N ASP A 33 1.30 -4.02 -2.27
CA ASP A 33 1.37 -2.63 -1.88
C ASP A 33 0.95 -1.70 -3.02
N ALA A 34 -0.35 -1.63 -3.28
CA ALA A 34 -0.86 -0.62 -4.19
C ALA A 34 -0.56 0.78 -3.62
N LEU A 35 0.23 1.55 -4.35
CA LEU A 35 0.43 2.96 -4.04
C LEU A 35 -0.87 3.72 -4.30
N LEU A 36 -1.53 4.12 -3.22
CA LEU A 36 -2.79 4.84 -3.26
C LEU A 36 -2.61 6.28 -3.72
N ASN A 37 -3.52 6.77 -4.53
CA ASN A 37 -3.58 8.19 -4.90
C ASN A 37 -3.96 9.05 -3.69
N GLN A 38 -4.79 8.51 -2.78
CA GLN A 38 -5.19 9.17 -1.54
C GLN A 38 -4.47 8.57 -0.32
N HIS A 39 -3.14 8.34 -0.42
CA HIS A 39 -2.33 7.73 0.64
C HIS A 39 -2.43 8.45 2.00
N TRP A 40 -2.65 9.75 1.99
CA TRP A 40 -2.84 10.57 3.20
C TRP A 40 -4.12 10.22 3.99
N ALA A 41 -5.12 9.62 3.33
CA ALA A 41 -6.38 9.24 4.00
C ALA A 41 -6.19 8.03 4.93
N ALA A 42 -5.22 7.17 4.63
CA ALA A 42 -4.90 5.98 5.41
C ALA A 42 -3.37 5.78 5.56
N PRO A 43 -2.65 6.72 6.22
CA PRO A 43 -1.19 6.68 6.31
C PRO A 43 -0.67 5.46 7.07
N THR A 44 -1.51 4.81 7.87
CA THR A 44 -1.18 3.59 8.61
C THR A 44 -0.95 2.37 7.70
N LEU A 45 -1.48 2.38 6.47
CA LEU A 45 -1.18 1.34 5.48
C LEU A 45 0.30 1.34 5.07
N LEU A 46 0.92 2.52 5.05
CA LEU A 46 2.30 2.71 4.61
C LEU A 46 3.28 2.73 5.78
N ASN A 47 2.86 3.29 6.91
CA ASN A 47 3.75 3.53 8.04
C ASN A 47 3.04 3.24 9.37
N PRO A 48 3.43 2.18 10.09
CA PRO A 48 2.81 1.85 11.37
C PRO A 48 3.03 2.93 12.45
N ALA A 49 4.00 3.83 12.29
CA ALA A 49 4.18 4.96 13.21
C ALA A 49 3.04 6.00 13.10
N ALA A 50 2.24 5.99 12.02
CA ALA A 50 1.07 6.85 11.87
C ALA A 50 -0.15 6.38 12.66
N THR A 51 -0.12 5.16 13.22
CA THR A 51 -1.21 4.60 14.02
C THR A 51 -1.53 5.47 15.24
N GLY A 52 -2.79 5.93 15.38
CA GLY A 52 -3.21 6.82 16.46
C GLY A 52 -2.54 8.19 16.46
N ASP A 53 -2.17 8.74 15.31
CA ASP A 53 -1.51 10.05 15.15
C ASP A 53 -2.44 11.23 15.48
N ILE A 54 -3.74 11.06 15.30
CA ILE A 54 -4.79 12.05 15.59
C ILE A 54 -5.63 11.64 16.83
N ASP A 55 -6.34 12.60 17.43
CA ASP A 55 -7.25 12.36 18.58
C ASP A 55 -8.62 11.87 18.13
N PHE A 56 -8.63 10.91 17.20
CA PHE A 56 -9.81 10.28 16.66
C PHE A 56 -9.60 8.77 16.57
N ILE A 57 -10.66 8.01 16.76
CA ILE A 57 -10.75 6.65 16.23
C ILE A 57 -11.03 6.82 14.75
N ARG A 58 -10.18 6.26 13.91
CA ARG A 58 -10.24 6.37 12.45
C ARG A 58 -10.51 5.01 11.86
N ILE A 59 -11.53 4.93 10.99
CA ILE A 59 -11.84 3.75 10.19
C ILE A 59 -11.83 4.19 8.73
N ARG A 60 -11.14 3.46 7.88
CA ARG A 60 -11.09 3.70 6.43
C ARG A 60 -11.26 2.39 5.69
N ALA A 61 -12.05 2.45 4.61
CA ALA A 61 -12.15 1.39 3.61
C ALA A 61 -11.79 2.01 2.25
N ILE A 62 -10.94 1.33 1.50
CA ILE A 62 -10.42 1.81 0.23
C ILE A 62 -10.60 0.70 -0.79
N GLY A 63 -11.21 1.04 -1.91
CA GLY A 63 -11.29 0.18 -3.09
C GLY A 63 -10.53 0.82 -4.24
N ARG A 64 -9.59 0.09 -4.85
CA ARG A 64 -8.86 0.52 -6.03
C ARG A 64 -9.03 -0.51 -7.13
N LEU A 65 -9.42 -0.03 -8.32
CA LEU A 65 -9.58 -0.81 -9.54
C LEU A 65 -8.62 -0.21 -10.57
N ASP A 66 -7.57 -0.95 -10.91
CA ASP A 66 -6.64 -0.52 -11.93
C ASP A 66 -7.12 -1.04 -13.31
N TYR A 67 -7.00 -0.19 -14.34
CA TYR A 67 -7.39 -0.50 -15.72
C TYR A 67 -8.85 -0.98 -15.87
N LEU A 68 -9.77 -0.30 -15.18
CA LEU A 68 -11.20 -0.68 -15.20
C LEU A 68 -11.73 -0.76 -16.64
N GLY A 69 -12.42 -1.85 -16.95
CA GLY A 69 -12.92 -2.19 -18.30
C GLY A 69 -11.99 -3.11 -19.09
N SER A 70 -10.74 -3.33 -18.64
CA SER A 70 -9.88 -4.35 -19.23
C SER A 70 -10.24 -5.76 -18.71
N ARG A 71 -9.90 -6.81 -19.49
CA ARG A 71 -10.28 -8.22 -19.18
C ARG A 71 -9.70 -8.71 -17.84
N LYS A 72 -8.55 -8.18 -17.40
CA LYS A 72 -7.81 -8.58 -16.19
C LYS A 72 -7.47 -7.36 -15.32
N SER A 73 -8.49 -6.60 -14.91
CA SER A 73 -8.31 -5.43 -14.06
C SER A 73 -7.82 -5.84 -12.66
N PRO A 74 -6.64 -5.40 -12.20
CA PRO A 74 -6.21 -5.57 -10.82
C PRO A 74 -7.19 -4.91 -9.85
N LYS A 75 -7.45 -5.58 -8.72
CA LYS A 75 -8.38 -5.10 -7.70
C LYS A 75 -7.69 -5.12 -6.35
N ASN A 76 -7.74 -3.98 -5.67
CA ASN A 76 -7.22 -3.85 -4.32
C ASN A 76 -8.32 -3.37 -3.40
N PHE A 77 -8.50 -4.06 -2.29
CA PHE A 77 -9.37 -3.65 -1.20
C PHE A 77 -8.56 -3.55 0.08
N MET A 78 -8.65 -2.41 0.74
CA MET A 78 -7.90 -2.13 1.96
C MET A 78 -8.85 -1.59 3.02
N ALA A 79 -8.61 -2.02 4.26
CA ALA A 79 -9.32 -1.48 5.41
C ALA A 79 -8.34 -1.23 6.55
N VAL A 80 -8.51 -0.11 7.23
CA VAL A 80 -7.75 0.22 8.42
C VAL A 80 -8.66 0.73 9.51
N ALA A 81 -8.31 0.39 10.76
CA ALA A 81 -8.92 0.96 11.94
C ALA A 81 -7.82 1.27 12.94
N ASP A 82 -7.73 2.50 13.40
CA ASP A 82 -6.72 2.89 14.39
C ASP A 82 -7.26 3.90 15.41
N SER A 83 -6.65 3.88 16.58
CA SER A 83 -7.04 4.71 17.71
C SER A 83 -5.85 5.10 18.57
N PRO A 84 -5.82 6.33 19.09
CA PRO A 84 -4.89 6.72 20.13
C PRO A 84 -5.37 6.20 21.49
N PHE A 85 -4.42 5.83 22.34
CA PHE A 85 -4.65 5.43 23.73
C PHE A 85 -3.67 6.11 24.67
N LYS A 86 -4.02 6.12 25.97
CA LYS A 86 -3.09 6.47 27.02
C LYS A 86 -2.78 5.25 27.88
N LEU A 87 -1.52 4.84 27.91
CA LEU A 87 -1.04 3.77 28.76
C LEU A 87 0.08 4.33 29.65
N LEU A 88 -0.05 4.20 30.97
CA LEU A 88 0.91 4.71 31.96
C LEU A 88 1.27 6.20 31.75
N GLY A 89 0.30 7.03 31.38
CA GLY A 89 0.51 8.45 31.10
C GLY A 89 1.18 8.76 29.76
N LYS A 90 1.58 7.74 29.00
CA LYS A 90 2.18 7.88 27.67
C LYS A 90 1.13 7.72 26.58
N ARG A 91 1.29 8.44 25.46
CA ARG A 91 0.44 8.30 24.29
C ARG A 91 0.95 7.15 23.42
N ILE A 92 0.09 6.20 23.13
CA ILE A 92 0.33 5.09 22.22
C ILE A 92 -0.79 5.07 21.16
N GLY A 93 -0.51 4.44 20.02
CA GLY A 93 -1.52 4.10 19.02
C GLY A 93 -1.65 2.59 18.91
N ALA A 94 -2.87 2.11 18.66
CA ALA A 94 -3.11 0.74 18.25
C ALA A 94 -4.04 0.71 17.04
N GLY A 95 -3.82 -0.25 16.15
CA GLY A 95 -4.58 -0.34 14.91
C GLY A 95 -4.56 -1.72 14.30
N LEU A 96 -5.45 -1.90 13.34
CA LEU A 96 -5.57 -3.10 12.50
C LEU A 96 -5.57 -2.66 11.04
N VAL A 97 -4.91 -3.44 10.20
CA VAL A 97 -4.89 -3.27 8.75
C VAL A 97 -5.27 -4.56 8.07
N VAL A 98 -6.00 -4.45 6.98
CA VAL A 98 -6.31 -5.53 6.05
C VAL A 98 -6.03 -5.01 4.66
N ASN A 99 -5.30 -5.77 3.88
CA ASN A 99 -5.02 -5.47 2.48
C ASN A 99 -5.27 -6.74 1.67
N SER A 100 -6.18 -6.68 0.71
CA SER A 100 -6.50 -7.76 -0.22
C SER A 100 -6.27 -7.27 -1.65
N ALA A 101 -5.36 -7.92 -2.36
CA ALA A 101 -4.98 -7.58 -3.72
C ALA A 101 -5.20 -8.79 -4.63
N THR A 102 -5.86 -8.58 -5.76
CA THR A 102 -6.04 -9.61 -6.79
C THR A 102 -5.44 -9.11 -8.10
N TYR A 103 -4.47 -9.84 -8.60
CA TYR A 103 -3.77 -9.60 -9.85
C TYR A 103 -3.84 -10.85 -10.70
N ASP A 104 -4.57 -10.79 -11.81
CA ASP A 104 -4.74 -11.92 -12.70
C ASP A 104 -5.14 -13.20 -11.94
N LEU A 105 -4.25 -14.19 -11.89
CA LEU A 105 -4.44 -15.47 -11.21
C LEU A 105 -3.98 -15.46 -9.73
N PHE A 106 -3.39 -14.36 -9.26
CA PHE A 106 -2.91 -14.25 -7.87
C PHE A 106 -3.91 -13.52 -6.99
N SER A 107 -4.10 -14.04 -5.79
CA SER A 107 -4.88 -13.40 -4.74
C SER A 107 -4.02 -13.33 -3.47
N ASN A 108 -3.77 -12.11 -3.03
CA ASN A 108 -2.93 -11.80 -1.88
C ASN A 108 -3.78 -11.23 -0.75
N LEU A 109 -3.50 -11.62 0.47
CA LEU A 109 -4.16 -11.11 1.68
C LEU A 109 -3.11 -10.82 2.75
N LEU A 110 -3.10 -9.61 3.26
CA LEU A 110 -2.31 -9.20 4.42
C LEU A 110 -3.26 -8.74 5.53
N ILE A 111 -3.12 -9.31 6.72
CA ILE A 111 -3.81 -8.85 7.93
C ILE A 111 -2.74 -8.52 8.95
N GLY A 112 -2.78 -7.30 9.53
CA GLY A 112 -1.77 -6.84 10.47
C GLY A 112 -2.36 -6.11 11.67
N ALA A 113 -1.72 -6.30 12.83
CA ALA A 113 -1.93 -5.50 14.03
C ALA A 113 -0.77 -4.52 14.19
N GLN A 114 -1.09 -3.27 14.50
CA GLN A 114 -0.13 -2.18 14.60
C GLN A 114 -0.10 -1.59 15.99
N GLY A 115 1.09 -1.23 16.43
CA GLY A 115 1.33 -0.48 17.65
C GLY A 115 2.28 0.69 17.41
N SER A 116 2.02 1.84 18.02
CA SER A 116 2.94 2.97 17.95
C SER A 116 3.14 3.63 19.32
N TYR A 117 4.35 4.14 19.53
CA TYR A 117 4.69 4.98 20.66
C TYR A 117 4.94 6.41 20.20
N LYS A 118 4.37 7.40 20.92
CA LYS A 118 4.41 8.79 20.53
C LYS A 118 5.14 9.63 21.57
N LEU A 119 6.25 10.24 21.13
CA LEU A 119 7.05 11.17 21.94
C LEU A 119 6.71 12.60 21.53
N LYS A 120 6.06 13.33 22.43
CA LYS A 120 5.75 14.74 22.20
C LYS A 120 6.99 15.61 22.46
N ILE A 121 7.38 16.39 21.46
CA ILE A 121 8.53 17.32 21.49
C ILE A 121 8.00 18.71 21.16
N ARG A 122 7.71 19.51 22.19
CA ARG A 122 7.09 20.84 22.03
C ARG A 122 5.77 20.78 21.25
N GLN A 123 5.74 21.33 20.03
CA GLN A 123 4.58 21.33 19.13
C GLN A 123 4.56 20.14 18.18
N SER A 124 5.62 19.35 18.15
CA SER A 124 5.79 18.20 17.26
C SER A 124 5.63 16.89 18.01
N THR A 125 5.44 15.82 17.26
CA THR A 125 5.40 14.45 17.76
C THR A 125 6.35 13.59 16.93
N LEU A 126 7.25 12.88 17.60
CA LEU A 126 8.03 11.80 17.01
C LEU A 126 7.36 10.50 17.36
N SER A 127 7.05 9.68 16.36
CA SER A 127 6.38 8.40 16.52
C SER A 127 7.27 7.28 16.04
N ILE A 128 7.27 6.16 16.77
CA ILE A 128 7.87 4.88 16.36
C ILE A 128 6.73 3.87 16.31
N GLY A 129 6.65 3.10 15.25
CA GLY A 129 5.60 2.11 15.07
C GLY A 129 6.12 0.77 14.61
N VAL A 130 5.38 -0.27 14.96
CA VAL A 130 5.62 -1.65 14.56
C VAL A 130 4.33 -2.28 14.08
N GLN A 131 4.43 -3.19 13.13
CA GLN A 131 3.33 -4.03 12.67
C GLN A 131 3.76 -5.50 12.74
N LEU A 132 2.89 -6.33 13.26
CA LEU A 132 2.93 -7.77 13.15
C LEU A 132 1.75 -8.20 12.30
N GLY A 133 2.03 -8.91 11.20
CA GLY A 133 1.03 -9.34 10.25
C GLY A 133 1.17 -10.80 9.84
N TYR A 134 0.18 -11.26 9.11
CA TYR A 134 0.18 -12.52 8.39
C TYR A 134 -0.15 -12.24 6.94
N PHE A 135 0.75 -12.64 6.06
CA PHE A 135 0.61 -12.56 4.62
C PHE A 135 0.28 -13.94 4.06
N HIS A 136 -0.70 -14.01 3.18
CA HIS A 136 -1.09 -15.20 2.44
C HIS A 136 -1.23 -14.88 0.96
N THR A 137 -0.64 -15.71 0.11
CA THR A 137 -0.77 -15.64 -1.35
C THR A 137 -1.37 -16.93 -1.88
N LYS A 138 -2.24 -16.83 -2.87
CA LYS A 138 -2.90 -17.94 -3.55
C LYS A 138 -2.77 -17.77 -5.06
N PHE A 139 -2.36 -18.81 -5.74
CA PHE A 139 -2.41 -18.94 -7.18
C PHE A 139 -3.60 -19.81 -7.59
N LYS A 140 -4.41 -19.31 -8.51
CA LYS A 140 -5.63 -19.98 -9.01
C LYS A 140 -5.30 -20.83 -10.24
N GLY A 141 -4.70 -21.97 -10.04
CA GLY A 141 -4.30 -22.89 -11.11
C GLY A 141 -5.46 -23.45 -11.89
N SER A 142 -6.62 -23.61 -11.26
CA SER A 142 -7.85 -24.05 -11.93
C SER A 142 -8.34 -23.07 -13.00
N GLU A 143 -8.21 -21.76 -12.75
CA GLU A 143 -8.55 -20.73 -13.74
C GLU A 143 -7.53 -20.66 -14.88
N PHE A 144 -6.26 -20.99 -14.61
CA PHE A 144 -5.19 -21.04 -15.60
C PHE A 144 -5.44 -22.11 -16.68
N VAL A 145 -5.87 -23.31 -16.29
CA VAL A 145 -6.20 -24.41 -17.22
C VAL A 145 -7.36 -24.04 -18.14
N ILE A 146 -8.42 -23.43 -17.59
CA ILE A 146 -9.59 -23.00 -18.37
C ILE A 146 -9.17 -21.93 -19.40
N TYR A 147 -8.31 -21.02 -19.02
CA TYR A 147 -7.84 -19.95 -19.89
C TYR A 147 -7.05 -20.49 -21.09
N ASN A 148 -6.10 -21.39 -20.89
CA ASN A 148 -5.31 -21.98 -21.96
C ASN A 148 -6.16 -22.88 -22.89
N ASN A 149 -7.12 -23.63 -22.35
CA ASN A 149 -8.02 -24.42 -23.14
C ASN A 149 -9.05 -23.59 -23.94
N GLY A 150 -9.39 -22.39 -23.43
CA GLY A 150 -10.30 -21.46 -24.10
C GLY A 150 -9.66 -20.74 -25.30
N GLU A 151 -8.40 -20.38 -25.22
CA GLU A 151 -7.69 -19.73 -26.33
C GLU A 151 -7.42 -20.68 -27.50
N SER A 152 -7.23 -21.96 -27.24
CA SER A 152 -7.10 -22.98 -28.27
C SER A 152 -8.43 -23.34 -29.00
N SER A 153 -9.58 -22.95 -28.43
CA SER A 153 -10.91 -23.27 -29.04
C SER A 153 -11.53 -22.11 -29.84
N GLU A 154 -11.04 -20.87 -29.72
CA GLU A 154 -11.53 -19.74 -30.53
C GLU A 154 -10.76 -19.53 -31.84
N GLY A 155 -9.75 -20.38 -32.14
CA GLY A 155 -8.94 -20.32 -33.36
C GLY A 155 -9.33 -21.26 -34.49
N SER A 156 -10.45 -21.99 -34.42
CA SER A 156 -10.88 -22.90 -35.51
C SER A 156 -12.06 -22.34 -36.28
N GLY A 157 -11.81 -21.44 -37.22
CA GLY A 157 -12.80 -20.92 -38.16
C GLY A 157 -12.14 -20.08 -39.23
N GLU A 158 -11.37 -20.73 -40.15
CA GLU A 158 -11.34 -20.57 -41.58
C GLU A 158 -10.09 -21.22 -42.16
N GLU A 159 -10.29 -22.32 -42.88
CA GLU A 159 -9.31 -22.94 -43.77
C GLU A 159 -8.91 -21.94 -44.87
N ASN A 160 -7.65 -21.53 -44.91
CA ASN A 160 -6.94 -21.31 -46.17
C ASN A 160 -5.45 -21.54 -45.91
N GLY A 161 -4.91 -22.54 -46.58
CA GLY A 161 -3.55 -23.01 -46.45
C GLY A 161 -2.52 -21.98 -46.90
N GLU A 162 -1.56 -21.80 -46.04
CA GLU A 162 -0.16 -21.52 -46.40
C GLU A 162 0.68 -22.17 -45.31
N GLU A 163 1.54 -23.12 -45.71
CA GLU A 163 2.57 -23.71 -44.86
C GLU A 163 3.57 -22.63 -44.49
N GLY A 164 3.40 -22.01 -43.29
CA GLY A 164 4.36 -21.10 -42.68
C GLY A 164 5.23 -21.89 -41.70
N GLU A 165 6.55 -21.82 -41.92
CA GLU A 165 7.61 -22.44 -41.14
C GLU A 165 7.35 -22.31 -39.63
N SER A 166 7.33 -23.47 -38.96
CA SER A 166 7.41 -23.60 -37.51
C SER A 166 8.73 -22.99 -37.03
N GLY A 167 8.70 -21.72 -36.64
CA GLY A 167 9.75 -21.13 -35.82
C GLY A 167 9.74 -21.86 -34.47
N ASN A 168 10.83 -22.55 -34.17
CA ASN A 168 11.12 -23.03 -32.83
C ASN A 168 11.28 -21.81 -31.89
N ASP A 169 10.20 -21.39 -31.26
CA ASP A 169 10.27 -20.50 -30.12
C ASP A 169 10.69 -21.31 -28.88
N ASP A 170 11.97 -21.60 -28.79
CA ASP A 170 12.61 -22.25 -27.62
C ASP A 170 12.54 -21.39 -26.35
N ASP A 171 11.97 -20.17 -26.41
CA ASP A 171 11.79 -19.25 -25.29
C ASP A 171 10.36 -19.17 -24.73
N ALA A 172 9.40 -19.96 -25.24
CA ALA A 172 8.08 -20.02 -24.64
C ALA A 172 8.16 -20.75 -23.29
N PRO A 173 7.66 -20.15 -22.18
CA PRO A 173 7.70 -20.81 -20.87
C PRO A 173 6.93 -22.14 -20.96
N ASP A 174 7.56 -23.22 -20.49
CA ASP A 174 6.91 -24.55 -20.46
C ASP A 174 5.72 -24.48 -19.50
N LEU A 175 4.53 -24.50 -20.07
CA LEU A 175 3.26 -24.41 -19.34
C LEU A 175 3.03 -25.63 -18.41
N SER A 176 3.78 -26.72 -18.60
CA SER A 176 3.73 -27.90 -17.74
C SER A 176 4.27 -27.65 -16.33
N ASP A 177 5.02 -26.54 -16.13
CA ASP A 177 5.62 -26.18 -14.84
C ASP A 177 4.65 -25.41 -13.92
N TYR A 178 3.48 -25.02 -14.42
CA TYR A 178 2.49 -24.31 -13.59
C TYR A 178 1.51 -25.28 -12.92
N PRO A 179 1.16 -25.06 -11.64
CA PRO A 179 0.16 -25.85 -10.95
C PRO A 179 -1.20 -25.75 -11.65
N THR A 180 -1.81 -26.89 -11.98
CA THR A 180 -3.16 -26.95 -12.55
C THR A 180 -4.28 -26.88 -11.51
N GLN A 181 -3.93 -26.87 -10.24
CA GLN A 181 -4.82 -26.72 -9.09
C GLN A 181 -4.50 -25.44 -8.33
N ASP A 182 -5.46 -24.99 -7.55
CA ASP A 182 -5.26 -23.86 -6.66
C ASP A 182 -4.23 -24.21 -5.59
N VAL A 183 -3.19 -23.39 -5.49
CA VAL A 183 -2.12 -23.55 -4.51
C VAL A 183 -1.90 -22.26 -3.75
N GLY A 184 -1.46 -22.35 -2.51
CA GLY A 184 -1.24 -21.17 -1.68
C GLY A 184 -0.18 -21.39 -0.61
N ALA A 185 0.31 -20.28 -0.05
CA ALA A 185 1.22 -20.28 1.07
C ALA A 185 1.10 -19.00 1.89
N GLY A 186 1.49 -19.07 3.14
CA GLY A 186 1.45 -17.90 4.02
C GLY A 186 2.71 -17.77 4.88
N SER A 187 2.95 -16.57 5.37
CA SER A 187 4.07 -16.24 6.25
C SER A 187 3.73 -15.12 7.21
N VAL A 188 4.46 -15.07 8.31
CA VAL A 188 4.46 -13.91 9.20
C VAL A 188 5.11 -12.73 8.49
N ASP A 189 4.53 -11.56 8.65
CA ASP A 189 5.00 -10.29 8.10
C ASP A 189 5.30 -9.29 9.21
N LEU A 190 6.35 -8.49 9.03
CA LEU A 190 6.78 -7.47 9.96
C LEU A 190 7.01 -6.15 9.23
N ALA A 191 6.57 -5.05 9.86
CA ALA A 191 6.92 -3.70 9.41
C ALA A 191 7.30 -2.82 10.61
N VAL A 192 8.17 -1.86 10.34
CA VAL A 192 8.56 -0.83 11.31
C VAL A 192 8.51 0.54 10.66
N GLY A 193 8.32 1.57 11.46
CA GLY A 193 8.29 2.94 10.94
C GLY A 193 8.68 3.98 11.96
N LEU A 194 9.11 5.11 11.42
CA LEU A 194 9.35 6.35 12.12
C LEU A 194 8.55 7.45 11.44
N ARG A 195 7.98 8.35 12.22
CA ARG A 195 7.23 9.49 11.70
C ARG A 195 7.41 10.70 12.60
N PHE A 196 7.65 11.83 11.97
CA PHE A 196 7.70 13.14 12.61
C PHE A 196 6.52 13.97 12.12
N ASP A 197 5.66 14.41 13.04
CA ASP A 197 4.50 15.23 12.77
C ASP A 197 4.67 16.61 13.42
N HIS A 198 4.59 17.66 12.61
CA HIS A 198 4.54 19.07 13.02
C HIS A 198 3.25 19.69 12.44
N PRO A 199 2.64 20.70 13.05
CA PRO A 199 1.42 21.33 12.53
C PRO A 199 1.50 21.80 11.07
N ALA A 200 2.70 22.16 10.59
CA ALA A 200 2.91 22.66 9.23
C ALA A 200 3.36 21.56 8.24
N PHE A 201 3.95 20.48 8.70
CA PHE A 201 4.47 19.41 7.83
C PHE A 201 4.61 18.09 8.59
N TYR A 202 4.72 17.00 7.84
CA TYR A 202 5.10 15.71 8.37
C TYR A 202 6.18 15.07 7.49
N ALA A 203 6.93 14.15 8.06
CA ALA A 203 7.86 13.30 7.35
C ALA A 203 7.89 11.92 7.99
N GLY A 204 7.90 10.88 7.17
CA GLY A 204 7.92 9.50 7.62
C GLY A 204 8.86 8.63 6.80
N VAL A 205 9.36 7.58 7.45
CA VAL A 205 10.07 6.48 6.81
C VAL A 205 9.58 5.18 7.43
N SER A 206 9.36 4.18 6.60
CA SER A 206 8.98 2.85 7.06
C SER A 206 9.58 1.77 6.18
N VAL A 207 9.71 0.60 6.75
CA VAL A 207 10.11 -0.63 6.05
C VAL A 207 9.03 -1.65 6.31
N ALA A 208 8.37 -2.09 5.25
CA ALA A 208 7.41 -3.17 5.25
C ALA A 208 8.06 -4.47 4.77
N HIS A 209 7.43 -5.59 5.09
CA HIS A 209 7.87 -6.92 4.64
C HIS A 209 9.32 -7.24 5.01
N ILE A 210 9.72 -6.90 6.24
CA ILE A 210 11.10 -7.10 6.74
C ILE A 210 11.49 -8.58 6.72
N THR A 211 10.52 -9.47 6.89
CA THR A 211 10.71 -10.91 6.81
C THR A 211 11.09 -11.39 5.41
N ASN A 212 10.79 -10.58 4.38
CA ASN A 212 11.13 -10.84 2.98
C ASN A 212 10.85 -12.29 2.54
N PRO A 213 9.63 -12.81 2.77
CA PRO A 213 9.37 -14.24 2.67
C PRO A 213 9.37 -14.69 1.20
N LYS A 214 10.03 -15.84 0.97
CA LYS A 214 9.93 -16.61 -0.25
C LYS A 214 9.01 -17.80 0.02
N LEU A 215 7.86 -17.80 -0.63
CA LEU A 215 6.78 -18.73 -0.37
C LEU A 215 6.72 -19.77 -1.48
N LYS A 216 6.87 -21.03 -1.12
CA LYS A 216 6.62 -22.15 -2.01
C LYS A 216 5.13 -22.45 -1.99
N LEU A 217 4.48 -22.29 -3.13
CA LEU A 217 3.06 -22.53 -3.28
C LEU A 217 2.81 -24.03 -3.45
N SER A 218 2.08 -24.62 -2.50
CA SER A 218 1.65 -26.02 -2.54
C SER A 218 0.15 -26.11 -2.30
N LYS A 219 -0.43 -27.26 -2.58
CA LYS A 219 -1.80 -27.53 -2.20
C LYS A 219 -1.91 -27.60 -0.69
N GLU A 220 -2.97 -27.01 -0.14
CA GLU A 220 -3.19 -26.96 1.29
C GLU A 220 -3.21 -28.38 1.90
N GLY A 221 -2.27 -28.69 2.80
CA GLY A 221 -2.16 -29.98 3.46
C GLY A 221 -1.28 -31.03 2.76
N GLU A 222 -0.67 -30.74 1.61
CA GLU A 222 0.30 -31.63 0.97
C GLU A 222 1.74 -31.21 1.27
N GLU A 223 2.59 -32.18 1.64
CA GLU A 223 4.05 -31.96 1.73
C GLU A 223 4.61 -31.76 0.32
N ILE A 224 5.51 -30.79 0.20
CA ILE A 224 6.22 -30.47 -1.05
C ILE A 224 7.20 -31.60 -1.34
N THR A 225 6.75 -32.65 -2.02
CA THR A 225 7.59 -33.80 -2.43
C THR A 225 8.11 -33.67 -3.85
N ASP A 226 7.55 -32.76 -4.66
CA ASP A 226 7.97 -32.53 -6.03
C ASP A 226 9.03 -31.42 -6.11
N THR A 227 9.98 -31.55 -7.00
CA THR A 227 10.99 -30.54 -7.32
C THR A 227 10.41 -29.35 -8.08
N ARG A 228 9.19 -29.45 -8.59
CA ARG A 228 8.44 -28.43 -9.32
C ARG A 228 7.46 -27.72 -8.38
N TYR A 229 7.81 -26.53 -7.93
CA TYR A 229 6.93 -25.66 -7.15
C TYR A 229 7.03 -24.24 -7.67
N MET A 230 5.93 -23.53 -7.59
CA MET A 230 5.90 -22.10 -7.87
C MET A 230 6.39 -21.32 -6.65
N GLU A 231 7.29 -20.39 -6.84
CA GLU A 231 7.80 -19.55 -5.75
C GLU A 231 7.22 -18.13 -5.88
N SER A 232 6.56 -17.66 -4.84
CA SER A 232 6.10 -16.29 -4.71
C SER A 232 6.98 -15.55 -3.71
N HIS A 233 7.45 -14.37 -4.06
CA HIS A 233 8.32 -13.55 -3.24
C HIS A 233 7.61 -12.24 -2.87
N LEU A 234 7.54 -11.92 -1.58
CA LEU A 234 7.09 -10.63 -1.09
C LEU A 234 8.32 -9.80 -0.69
N PRO A 235 8.77 -8.87 -1.54
CA PRO A 235 10.01 -8.15 -1.31
C PRO A 235 9.87 -7.13 -0.17
N MET A 236 10.95 -6.97 0.58
CA MET A 236 11.06 -5.89 1.56
C MET A 236 10.93 -4.53 0.85
N THR A 237 9.97 -3.72 1.28
CA THR A 237 9.66 -2.43 0.67
C THR A 237 9.91 -1.28 1.65
N MET A 238 10.64 -0.27 1.20
CA MET A 238 10.89 0.95 1.95
C MET A 238 10.02 2.09 1.43
N TYR A 239 9.35 2.81 2.35
CA TYR A 239 8.53 3.98 2.06
C TYR A 239 9.12 5.24 2.68
N PHE A 240 9.04 6.34 1.93
CA PHE A 240 9.33 7.70 2.40
C PHE A 240 8.12 8.57 2.09
N ASP A 241 7.50 9.14 3.10
CA ASP A 241 6.38 10.04 2.94
C ASP A 241 6.68 11.41 3.57
N VAL A 242 6.38 12.47 2.82
CA VAL A 242 6.52 13.84 3.28
C VAL A 242 5.35 14.67 2.77
N GLY A 243 4.84 15.56 3.60
CA GLY A 243 3.79 16.46 3.19
C GLY A 243 3.70 17.70 4.07
N GLY A 244 2.96 18.69 3.58
CA GLY A 244 2.80 19.97 4.23
C GLY A 244 1.34 20.39 4.38
N ASN A 245 1.09 21.33 5.32
CA ASN A 245 -0.17 22.01 5.51
C ASN A 245 0.05 23.53 5.45
N ILE A 246 -0.21 24.11 4.30
CA ILE A 246 -0.01 25.55 4.04
C ILE A 246 -1.37 26.24 4.11
N ARG A 247 -1.63 26.95 5.21
CA ARG A 247 -2.84 27.76 5.35
C ARG A 247 -2.65 29.08 4.63
N ILE A 248 -3.56 29.40 3.72
CA ILE A 248 -3.55 30.69 3.03
C ILE A 248 -4.20 31.72 3.96
N ASN A 249 -3.45 32.78 4.27
CA ASN A 249 -3.92 33.84 5.16
C ASN A 249 -5.22 34.46 4.61
N ASN A 250 -6.17 34.73 5.50
CA ASN A 250 -7.50 35.29 5.19
C ASN A 250 -8.31 34.44 4.18
N SER A 251 -8.01 33.14 4.03
CA SER A 251 -8.71 32.24 3.13
C SER A 251 -9.18 31.00 3.87
N LEU A 252 -10.25 30.39 3.35
CA LEU A 252 -10.74 29.10 3.81
C LEU A 252 -9.97 27.92 3.17
N PHE A 253 -8.99 28.20 2.30
CA PHE A 253 -8.21 27.19 1.64
C PHE A 253 -6.97 26.80 2.44
N THR A 254 -6.72 25.49 2.49
CA THR A 254 -5.46 24.91 2.94
C THR A 254 -4.85 24.12 1.78
N LEU A 255 -3.62 24.44 1.40
CA LEU A 255 -2.87 23.67 0.40
C LEU A 255 -2.05 22.59 1.11
N GLN A 256 -2.05 21.39 0.53
CA GLN A 256 -1.44 20.20 1.12
C GLN A 256 -0.62 19.47 0.05
N PRO A 257 0.62 19.93 -0.22
CA PRO A 257 1.55 19.17 -1.04
C PRO A 257 2.01 17.92 -0.31
N SER A 258 2.18 16.82 -1.03
CA SER A 258 2.78 15.59 -0.50
C SER A 258 3.55 14.83 -1.57
N VAL A 259 4.53 14.06 -1.11
CA VAL A 259 5.31 13.13 -1.93
C VAL A 259 5.42 11.82 -1.17
N LEU A 260 5.13 10.74 -1.86
CA LEU A 260 5.32 9.37 -1.40
C LEU A 260 6.29 8.67 -2.36
N LEU A 261 7.34 8.08 -1.81
CA LEU A 261 8.31 7.27 -2.54
C LEU A 261 8.32 5.87 -1.96
N ALA A 262 8.39 4.87 -2.82
CA ALA A 262 8.51 3.47 -2.44
C ALA A 262 9.60 2.79 -3.28
N THR A 263 10.36 1.90 -2.66
CA THR A 263 11.36 1.08 -3.34
C THR A 263 11.49 -0.28 -2.66
N ASP A 264 11.58 -1.31 -3.47
CA ASP A 264 11.96 -2.67 -3.07
C ASP A 264 13.43 -2.98 -3.38
N PHE A 265 14.22 -1.95 -3.64
CA PHE A 265 15.62 -1.96 -4.08
C PHE A 265 15.85 -2.48 -5.51
N SER A 266 14.82 -3.00 -6.17
CA SER A 266 14.84 -3.40 -7.59
C SER A 266 14.08 -2.41 -8.46
N ASP A 267 12.99 -1.85 -7.93
CA ASP A 267 12.14 -0.86 -8.58
C ASP A 267 11.92 0.36 -7.69
N PHE A 268 11.60 1.48 -8.33
CA PHE A 268 11.31 2.74 -7.67
C PHE A 268 9.96 3.29 -8.14
N LYS A 269 9.08 3.52 -7.18
CA LYS A 269 7.75 4.10 -7.42
C LYS A 269 7.63 5.42 -6.66
N GLY A 270 7.03 6.43 -7.28
CA GLY A 270 6.84 7.73 -6.66
C GLY A 270 5.51 8.35 -7.01
N ILE A 271 4.88 9.02 -6.05
CA ILE A 271 3.67 9.83 -6.25
C ILE A 271 3.93 11.21 -5.67
N ALA A 272 3.71 12.25 -6.47
CA ALA A 272 3.62 13.63 -6.01
C ALA A 272 2.17 14.08 -6.09
N GLU A 273 1.69 14.75 -5.08
CA GLU A 273 0.30 15.18 -4.95
C GLU A 273 0.22 16.64 -4.47
N MET A 274 -0.70 17.38 -5.03
CA MET A 274 -1.08 18.70 -4.56
C MET A 274 -2.59 18.75 -4.32
N ARG A 275 -2.99 18.94 -3.06
CA ARG A 275 -4.38 19.07 -2.66
C ARG A 275 -4.70 20.48 -2.17
N ALA A 276 -5.93 20.92 -2.42
CA ALA A 276 -6.52 22.10 -1.85
C ALA A 276 -7.80 21.70 -1.10
N THR A 277 -7.86 21.99 0.19
CA THR A 277 -9.05 21.73 1.01
C THR A 277 -9.73 23.05 1.34
N TYR A 278 -10.99 23.17 0.94
CA TYR A 278 -11.83 24.35 1.21
C TYR A 278 -12.69 24.13 2.46
N ASN A 279 -12.59 25.07 3.40
CA ASN A 279 -13.36 25.10 4.64
C ASN A 279 -13.33 23.77 5.41
N GLN A 280 -12.24 23.01 5.31
CA GLN A 280 -12.07 21.68 5.91
C GLN A 280 -13.16 20.66 5.49
N LYS A 281 -13.88 20.91 4.41
CA LYS A 281 -15.01 20.09 3.95
C LYS A 281 -14.80 19.49 2.59
N VAL A 282 -14.35 20.28 1.61
CA VAL A 282 -14.20 19.85 0.23
C VAL A 282 -12.75 19.83 -0.14
N THR A 283 -12.29 18.72 -0.68
CA THR A 283 -10.91 18.54 -1.14
C THR A 283 -10.87 18.29 -2.62
N PHE A 284 -9.99 18.99 -3.32
CA PHE A 284 -9.63 18.76 -4.70
C PHE A 284 -8.12 18.61 -4.79
N GLY A 285 -7.66 17.74 -5.67
CA GLY A 285 -6.24 17.50 -5.83
C GLY A 285 -5.87 17.00 -7.22
N LEU A 286 -4.58 17.13 -7.50
CA LEU A 286 -3.91 16.55 -8.65
C LEU A 286 -2.82 15.62 -8.13
N ASN A 287 -2.67 14.49 -8.78
CA ASN A 287 -1.58 13.57 -8.49
C ASN A 287 -0.80 13.24 -9.76
N TYR A 288 0.47 13.02 -9.58
CA TYR A 288 1.39 12.57 -10.62
C TYR A 288 2.19 11.38 -10.11
N ARG A 289 2.03 10.26 -10.78
CA ARG A 289 2.83 9.05 -10.54
C ARG A 289 4.04 9.09 -11.47
N TYR A 290 5.22 9.10 -10.85
CA TYR A 290 6.48 9.25 -11.58
C TYR A 290 6.54 8.32 -12.80
N ASN A 291 6.77 8.93 -13.96
CA ASN A 291 6.98 8.27 -15.25
C ASN A 291 5.89 7.25 -15.63
N ARG A 292 4.64 7.39 -15.15
CA ARG A 292 3.58 6.41 -15.39
C ARG A 292 2.20 7.02 -15.59
N ALA A 293 1.73 7.85 -14.67
CA ALA A 293 0.32 8.26 -14.69
C ALA A 293 0.10 9.66 -14.09
N ALA A 294 -1.03 10.25 -14.42
CA ALA A 294 -1.50 11.49 -13.81
C ALA A 294 -3.00 11.40 -13.53
N GLY A 295 -3.46 12.06 -12.48
CA GLY A 295 -4.84 11.94 -12.07
C GLY A 295 -5.37 13.13 -11.28
N VAL A 296 -6.64 13.01 -10.93
CA VAL A 296 -7.40 14.00 -10.16
C VAL A 296 -8.01 13.34 -8.93
N ILE A 297 -8.19 14.13 -7.88
CA ILE A 297 -8.76 13.72 -6.61
C ILE A 297 -9.89 14.66 -6.26
N ALA A 298 -11.00 14.13 -5.78
CA ALA A 298 -12.10 14.88 -5.19
C ALA A 298 -12.52 14.20 -3.88
N GLY A 299 -12.81 14.97 -2.84
CA GLY A 299 -13.19 14.42 -1.55
C GLY A 299 -14.12 15.36 -0.79
N LEU A 300 -14.94 14.76 0.07
CA LEU A 300 -15.92 15.48 0.88
C LEU A 300 -15.91 14.96 2.32
N PHE A 301 -15.74 15.89 3.27
CA PHE A 301 -15.91 15.64 4.70
C PHE A 301 -17.31 16.06 5.13
N LEU A 302 -18.11 15.12 5.59
CA LEU A 302 -19.48 15.30 6.10
C LEU A 302 -19.49 14.93 7.58
N LYS A 303 -19.24 15.89 8.45
CA LYS A 303 -19.07 15.66 9.91
C LYS A 303 -17.96 14.64 10.15
N GLU A 304 -18.33 13.46 10.63
CA GLU A 304 -17.44 12.35 10.95
C GLU A 304 -17.09 11.49 9.72
N PHE A 305 -17.79 11.67 8.59
CA PHE A 305 -17.60 10.87 7.39
C PHE A 305 -16.67 11.56 6.39
N TYR A 306 -15.89 10.76 5.70
CA TYR A 306 -15.11 11.14 4.54
C TYR A 306 -15.47 10.25 3.36
N ILE A 307 -15.72 10.85 2.21
CA ILE A 307 -15.89 10.18 0.94
C ILE A 307 -14.89 10.81 -0.03
N GLY A 308 -14.00 10.01 -0.57
CA GLY A 308 -13.00 10.42 -1.54
C GLY A 308 -13.07 9.57 -2.79
N TYR A 309 -12.84 10.19 -3.93
CA TYR A 309 -12.70 9.53 -5.22
C TYR A 309 -11.48 10.08 -5.92
N SER A 310 -10.70 9.21 -6.57
CA SER A 310 -9.68 9.61 -7.51
C SER A 310 -9.77 8.81 -8.80
N TRP A 311 -9.43 9.50 -9.88
CA TRP A 311 -9.27 8.93 -11.21
C TRP A 311 -7.86 9.22 -11.70
N GLU A 312 -7.20 8.21 -12.27
CA GLU A 312 -5.83 8.30 -12.76
C GLU A 312 -5.73 7.67 -14.14
N TYR A 313 -5.13 8.36 -15.08
CA TYR A 313 -4.84 7.87 -16.41
C TYR A 313 -3.38 7.44 -16.50
N ASP A 314 -3.16 6.14 -16.76
CA ASP A 314 -1.83 5.57 -16.98
C ASP A 314 -1.48 5.71 -18.47
N TYR A 315 -0.57 6.62 -18.80
CA TYR A 315 -0.18 6.89 -20.18
C TYR A 315 0.88 5.91 -20.72
N LYS A 316 1.45 5.05 -19.85
CA LYS A 316 2.40 4.01 -20.28
C LYS A 316 1.75 2.65 -20.47
N LEU A 317 0.85 2.29 -19.59
CA LEU A 317 0.21 0.99 -19.55
C LEU A 317 -1.31 1.21 -19.49
N ASN A 318 -1.92 1.55 -20.64
CA ASN A 318 -3.37 1.66 -20.72
C ASN A 318 -3.90 0.57 -21.68
N PRO A 319 -4.31 -0.59 -21.17
CA PRO A 319 -4.84 -1.68 -21.99
C PRO A 319 -6.07 -1.22 -22.79
N LYS A 320 -6.26 -1.78 -23.97
CA LYS A 320 -7.45 -1.51 -24.79
C LYS A 320 -8.72 -1.73 -23.97
N GLY A 321 -9.66 -0.78 -24.03
CA GLY A 321 -10.92 -0.82 -23.29
C GLY A 321 -10.83 -0.33 -21.85
N SER A 322 -9.64 0.01 -21.33
CA SER A 322 -9.51 0.58 -19.99
C SER A 322 -9.99 2.02 -19.93
N THR A 323 -10.72 2.36 -18.87
CA THR A 323 -11.13 3.73 -18.53
C THR A 323 -10.15 4.41 -17.57
N GLY A 324 -9.04 3.76 -17.22
CA GLY A 324 -8.04 4.23 -16.27
C GLY A 324 -8.15 3.53 -14.91
N ASN A 325 -7.47 4.11 -13.92
CA ASN A 325 -7.44 3.62 -12.54
C ASN A 325 -8.44 4.42 -11.70
N HIS A 326 -9.25 3.73 -10.93
CA HIS A 326 -10.29 4.31 -10.08
C HIS A 326 -10.05 3.94 -8.62
N GLU A 327 -10.12 4.91 -7.73
CA GLU A 327 -9.95 4.69 -6.29
C GLU A 327 -11.07 5.39 -5.52
N ILE A 328 -11.71 4.66 -4.62
CA ILE A 328 -12.75 5.18 -3.72
C ILE A 328 -12.27 4.98 -2.28
N VAL A 329 -12.39 6.02 -1.49
CA VAL A 329 -12.10 6.01 -0.05
C VAL A 329 -13.37 6.33 0.71
N LEU A 330 -13.75 5.46 1.61
CA LEU A 330 -14.80 5.68 2.59
C LEU A 330 -14.18 5.76 3.97
N GLY A 331 -14.50 6.81 4.71
CA GLY A 331 -13.94 7.06 6.01
C GLY A 331 -14.98 7.41 7.05
N TYR A 332 -14.78 6.90 8.26
CA TYR A 332 -15.49 7.32 9.45
C TYR A 332 -14.49 7.63 10.56
N GLN A 333 -14.69 8.74 11.27
CA GLN A 333 -13.84 9.12 12.39
C GLN A 333 -14.67 9.79 13.48
N PHE A 334 -14.42 9.44 14.73
CA PHE A 334 -15.05 10.09 15.86
C PHE A 334 -14.00 10.48 16.91
N LYS A 335 -14.21 11.67 17.44
CA LYS A 335 -13.27 12.28 18.38
C LYS A 335 -13.15 11.47 19.66
N MET A 336 -11.93 11.23 20.09
CA MET A 336 -11.62 10.61 21.35
C MET A 336 -11.16 11.67 22.37
N ASP A 337 -11.71 11.65 23.56
CA ASP A 337 -11.25 12.55 24.62
C ASP A 337 -9.96 12.03 25.23
N MET A 338 -8.86 12.64 24.81
CA MET A 338 -7.50 12.37 25.29
C MET A 338 -7.10 13.28 26.46
N SER A 339 -8.03 14.02 27.06
CA SER A 339 -7.76 14.86 28.24
C SER A 339 -7.32 14.02 29.44
N PRO A 340 -6.40 14.51 30.29
CA PRO A 340 -6.12 13.85 31.56
C PRO A 340 -7.39 13.86 32.38
N LYS A 341 -7.93 12.70 32.72
CA LYS A 341 -9.01 12.64 33.70
C LYS A 341 -8.47 13.17 35.03
N SER A 342 -8.86 14.38 35.40
CA SER A 342 -8.55 14.93 36.70
C SER A 342 -9.25 14.08 37.77
N ASN A 343 -8.49 13.29 38.49
CA ASN A 343 -8.99 12.52 39.63
C ASN A 343 -9.22 13.39 40.89
N PHE A 344 -9.18 14.70 40.75
CA PHE A 344 -9.57 15.59 41.85
C PHE A 344 -11.09 15.64 41.95
N ARG A 345 -11.68 14.65 42.63
CA ARG A 345 -12.87 14.88 43.42
C ARG A 345 -12.42 15.81 44.55
N GLN A 346 -12.56 17.11 44.38
CA GLN A 346 -12.61 18.03 45.52
C GLN A 346 -13.82 17.64 46.36
N ARG A 347 -13.61 16.85 47.41
CA ARG A 347 -14.55 16.77 48.49
C ARG A 347 -14.45 18.14 49.18
N SER A 348 -15.39 19.02 48.86
CA SER A 348 -15.68 20.20 49.63
C SER A 348 -16.12 19.72 51.02
N ILE A 349 -15.21 19.77 51.98
CA ILE A 349 -15.55 19.62 53.39
C ILE A 349 -16.19 20.94 53.77
N ARG A 350 -17.50 21.04 53.73
CA ARG A 350 -18.21 22.11 54.47
C ARG A 350 -18.03 21.82 55.96
N ILE A 351 -17.19 22.58 56.62
CA ILE A 351 -17.14 22.71 58.07
C ILE A 351 -18.30 23.64 58.39
N MET A 352 -19.32 23.14 59.16
CA MET A 352 -20.35 23.94 59.80
C MET A 352 -19.74 24.58 61.06
#